data_e406d5f0be0538904f0a7e356da8bc5f
#
_entry.id   e406d5f0be0538904f0a7e356da8bc5f
#
_cell.length_a   1.000
_cell.length_b   1.000
_cell.length_c   1.000
_cell.angle_alpha   90.00
_cell.angle_beta   90.00
_cell.angle_gamma   90.00
#
_symmetry.space_group_name_H-M   'P 1'
#
loop_
_entity.id
_entity.type
_entity.pdbx_description
1 polymer ?
#
loop_
_entity_poly.entity_id
_entity_poly.type
_entity_poly.pdbx_seq_one_letter_code
_entity_poly.pdbx_strand_id
1 'polypeptide(L)'
;MIKKIILIVLGSLLAVVAVIVILFYVKGPFVGFPGSRTADGSRAVSDGGVKIAGWNGEVDPAEVKAGMSIRDARLSQEGDSLHATTGPAVAYWMNGANASGDYTVKATFYEPKYMNLNTHPHPYGVFIGGNDMGTPDQTHLYCAAYGNGKFIVRGFGPAPFKMNGFLGEANDAVHKAAGRGQPVTQNIALSVKGNKVECSINGTEVASYDKALLVTGGKLKSTDGTYGLRFAHNTDVMVIGLTMTKD
;
A
#
# COMPACT_ATOMS: atom_id res chain seq x y z
N MET A 1 -51.55 24.93 -23.10
CA MET A 1 -50.21 25.57 -22.87
C MET A 1 -49.34 24.68 -21.98
N ILE A 2 -49.78 24.20 -20.83
CA ILE A 2 -49.00 23.40 -19.86
C ILE A 2 -48.45 22.09 -20.45
N LYS A 3 -49.21 21.31 -21.24
CA LYS A 3 -48.74 20.07 -21.87
C LYS A 3 -47.57 20.27 -22.86
N LYS A 4 -47.53 21.41 -23.59
CA LYS A 4 -46.41 21.72 -24.48
C LYS A 4 -45.13 22.08 -23.69
N ILE A 5 -45.27 22.77 -22.57
CA ILE A 5 -44.13 23.10 -21.69
C ILE A 5 -43.53 21.86 -21.07
N ILE A 6 -44.37 20.94 -20.59
CA ILE A 6 -43.91 19.67 -20.01
C ILE A 6 -43.16 18.82 -21.06
N LEU A 7 -43.64 18.78 -22.31
CA LEU A 7 -42.97 18.02 -23.37
C LEU A 7 -41.60 18.60 -23.72
N ILE A 8 -41.47 19.96 -23.73
CA ILE A 8 -40.20 20.62 -23.99
C ILE A 8 -39.20 20.39 -22.87
N VAL A 9 -39.64 20.45 -21.60
CA VAL A 9 -38.78 20.18 -20.43
C VAL A 9 -38.32 18.71 -20.38
N LEU A 10 -39.21 17.75 -20.69
CA LEU A 10 -38.81 16.34 -20.77
C LEU A 10 -37.84 16.08 -21.93
N GLY A 11 -38.07 16.69 -23.09
CA GLY A 11 -37.18 16.57 -24.25
C GLY A 11 -35.78 17.15 -24.02
N SER A 12 -35.70 18.30 -23.33
CA SER A 12 -34.40 18.87 -22.96
C SER A 12 -33.65 18.06 -21.89
N LEU A 13 -34.38 17.45 -20.92
CA LEU A 13 -33.76 16.58 -19.91
C LEU A 13 -33.21 15.30 -20.55
N LEU A 14 -33.95 14.68 -21.47
CA LEU A 14 -33.50 13.50 -22.23
C LEU A 14 -32.28 13.81 -23.10
N ALA A 15 -32.23 14.97 -23.73
CA ALA A 15 -31.08 15.41 -24.53
C ALA A 15 -29.81 15.60 -23.65
N VAL A 16 -29.94 16.19 -22.48
CA VAL A 16 -28.85 16.36 -21.52
C VAL A 16 -28.33 15.00 -21.02
N VAL A 17 -29.23 14.07 -20.67
CA VAL A 17 -28.86 12.72 -20.27
C VAL A 17 -28.16 11.97 -21.40
N ALA A 18 -28.66 12.08 -22.65
CA ALA A 18 -28.02 11.44 -23.82
C ALA A 18 -26.61 12.01 -24.08
N VAL A 19 -26.41 13.31 -23.95
CA VAL A 19 -25.09 13.94 -24.09
C VAL A 19 -24.12 13.46 -22.97
N ILE A 20 -24.61 13.34 -21.74
CA ILE A 20 -23.80 12.81 -20.64
C ILE A 20 -23.42 11.35 -20.91
N VAL A 21 -24.34 10.50 -21.34
CA VAL A 21 -24.09 9.09 -21.69
C VAL A 21 -23.10 8.98 -22.85
N ILE A 22 -23.24 9.80 -23.90
CA ILE A 22 -22.32 9.80 -25.04
C ILE A 22 -20.93 10.26 -24.61
N LEU A 23 -20.82 11.28 -23.75
CA LEU A 23 -19.53 11.73 -23.19
C LEU A 23 -18.85 10.63 -22.34
N PHE A 24 -19.62 9.85 -21.59
CA PHE A 24 -19.11 8.68 -20.87
C PHE A 24 -18.66 7.55 -21.81
N TYR A 25 -19.40 7.29 -22.89
CA TYR A 25 -19.07 6.22 -23.84
C TYR A 25 -17.94 6.54 -24.80
N VAL A 26 -17.85 7.79 -25.28
CA VAL A 26 -16.87 8.22 -26.29
C VAL A 26 -15.53 8.65 -25.70
N LYS A 27 -15.52 9.18 -24.46
CA LYS A 27 -14.29 9.65 -23.81
C LYS A 27 -13.79 8.76 -22.68
N GLY A 28 -14.47 7.64 -22.40
CA GLY A 28 -14.16 6.77 -21.26
C GLY A 28 -14.51 7.42 -19.91
N PRO A 29 -14.39 6.68 -18.78
CA PRO A 29 -14.84 7.12 -17.46
C PRO A 29 -14.01 8.24 -16.81
N PHE A 30 -13.08 8.87 -17.54
CA PHE A 30 -12.23 9.95 -17.03
C PHE A 30 -12.12 11.14 -17.97
N VAL A 31 -13.18 11.94 -18.02
CA VAL A 31 -12.97 13.39 -18.19
C VAL A 31 -12.53 13.88 -16.80
N GLY A 32 -11.24 14.21 -16.64
CA GLY A 32 -10.72 14.72 -15.37
C GLY A 32 -11.54 15.93 -14.92
N PHE A 33 -12.10 15.87 -13.73
CA PHE A 33 -12.67 17.06 -13.11
C PHE A 33 -11.57 18.11 -13.00
N PRO A 34 -11.83 19.39 -13.29
CA PRO A 34 -10.88 20.46 -13.03
C PRO A 34 -10.55 20.43 -11.54
N GLY A 35 -9.31 20.07 -11.20
CA GLY A 35 -8.87 19.87 -9.82
C GLY A 35 -8.54 18.44 -9.43
N SER A 36 -8.62 17.42 -10.31
CA SER A 36 -8.02 16.12 -10.02
C SER A 36 -6.51 16.31 -9.91
N ARG A 37 -5.99 16.24 -8.68
CA ARG A 37 -4.55 16.14 -8.48
C ARG A 37 -4.09 14.92 -9.27
N THR A 38 -3.25 15.14 -10.27
CA THR A 38 -2.51 14.05 -10.90
C THR A 38 -1.74 13.35 -9.79
N ALA A 39 -1.88 12.02 -9.68
CA ALA A 39 -1.07 11.24 -8.76
C ALA A 39 0.41 11.56 -9.04
N ASP A 40 1.21 11.69 -7.97
CA ASP A 40 2.65 11.85 -8.15
C ASP A 40 3.18 10.63 -8.90
N GLY A 41 3.86 10.85 -10.01
CA GLY A 41 4.54 9.78 -10.73
C GLY A 41 5.68 9.21 -9.88
N SER A 42 5.96 7.92 -10.04
CA SER A 42 7.11 7.29 -9.39
C SER A 42 8.41 7.90 -9.91
N ARG A 43 9.32 8.25 -9.00
CA ARG A 43 10.61 8.88 -9.28
C ARG A 43 11.68 7.80 -9.44
N ALA A 44 12.69 8.03 -10.25
CA ALA A 44 13.91 7.24 -10.20
C ALA A 44 14.77 7.66 -9.00
N VAL A 45 15.30 6.68 -8.28
CA VAL A 45 16.26 6.88 -7.19
C VAL A 45 17.68 6.70 -7.74
N SER A 46 18.55 7.67 -7.51
CA SER A 46 19.95 7.55 -7.89
C SER A 46 20.65 6.44 -7.08
N ASP A 47 21.55 5.69 -7.73
CA ASP A 47 22.25 4.57 -7.12
C ASP A 47 21.29 3.55 -6.48
N GLY A 48 20.20 3.22 -7.18
CA GLY A 48 19.18 2.30 -6.71
C GLY A 48 19.62 0.84 -6.67
N GLY A 49 18.70 -0.02 -6.25
CA GLY A 49 18.89 -1.45 -6.06
C GLY A 49 18.96 -1.83 -4.58
N VAL A 50 18.98 -3.14 -4.33
CA VAL A 50 19.16 -3.71 -2.98
C VAL A 50 20.66 -3.76 -2.69
N LYS A 51 21.13 -2.97 -1.73
CA LYS A 51 22.56 -2.82 -1.38
C LYS A 51 22.98 -3.70 -0.19
N ILE A 52 22.12 -4.57 0.27
CA ILE A 52 22.36 -5.42 1.44
C ILE A 52 22.35 -6.88 1.01
N ALA A 53 23.43 -7.60 1.29
CA ALA A 53 23.54 -9.02 0.97
C ALA A 53 22.44 -9.83 1.66
N GLY A 54 21.85 -10.77 0.94
CA GLY A 54 20.78 -11.63 1.46
C GLY A 54 19.37 -11.01 1.44
N TRP A 55 19.23 -9.77 0.96
CA TRP A 55 17.93 -9.15 0.74
C TRP A 55 17.49 -9.20 -0.72
N ASN A 56 16.21 -9.28 -0.93
CA ASN A 56 15.54 -9.20 -2.22
C ASN A 56 14.58 -8.02 -2.25
N GLY A 57 14.19 -7.62 -3.45
CA GLY A 57 13.19 -6.58 -3.63
C GLY A 57 12.41 -6.78 -4.91
N GLU A 58 11.12 -6.50 -4.87
CA GLU A 58 10.24 -6.57 -6.03
C GLU A 58 9.33 -5.37 -6.13
N VAL A 59 9.32 -4.79 -7.32
CA VAL A 59 8.47 -3.65 -7.67
C VAL A 59 7.07 -4.13 -8.05
N ASP A 60 6.06 -3.37 -7.69
CA ASP A 60 4.68 -3.71 -8.04
C ASP A 60 4.49 -3.89 -9.54
N PRO A 61 3.69 -4.90 -9.96
CA PRO A 61 3.48 -5.19 -11.38
C PRO A 61 2.99 -4.00 -12.22
N ALA A 62 2.19 -3.10 -11.62
CA ALA A 62 1.72 -1.90 -12.30
C ALA A 62 2.85 -0.90 -12.58
N GLU A 63 3.79 -0.76 -11.65
CA GLU A 63 4.98 0.09 -11.79
C GLU A 63 5.97 -0.50 -12.80
N VAL A 64 6.13 -1.84 -12.81
CA VAL A 64 6.96 -2.53 -13.82
C VAL A 64 6.39 -2.28 -15.23
N LYS A 65 5.07 -2.34 -15.40
CA LYS A 65 4.41 -2.01 -16.67
C LYS A 65 4.61 -0.55 -17.08
N ALA A 66 4.81 0.34 -16.12
CA ALA A 66 5.16 1.73 -16.35
C ALA A 66 6.67 1.96 -16.63
N GLY A 67 7.47 0.88 -16.70
CA GLY A 67 8.89 0.94 -17.02
C GLY A 67 9.82 1.07 -15.81
N MET A 68 9.27 1.01 -14.58
CA MET A 68 10.06 1.06 -13.35
C MET A 68 10.65 -0.29 -12.99
N SER A 69 11.74 -0.29 -12.27
CA SER A 69 12.47 -1.47 -11.84
C SER A 69 13.01 -1.33 -10.43
N ILE A 70 13.56 -2.40 -9.87
CA ILE A 70 14.19 -2.36 -8.54
C ILE A 70 15.40 -1.39 -8.50
N ARG A 71 15.96 -1.01 -9.65
CA ARG A 71 17.03 0.00 -9.75
C ARG A 71 16.53 1.42 -9.52
N ASP A 72 15.22 1.62 -9.55
CA ASP A 72 14.55 2.89 -9.27
C ASP A 72 14.12 3.02 -7.82
N ALA A 73 14.46 2.04 -6.97
CA ALA A 73 14.29 2.04 -5.53
C ALA A 73 15.60 1.59 -4.87
N ARG A 74 15.85 2.03 -3.65
CA ARG A 74 17.06 1.71 -2.90
C ARG A 74 16.74 1.15 -1.54
N LEU A 75 17.40 0.04 -1.17
CA LEU A 75 17.46 -0.46 0.19
C LEU A 75 18.94 -0.54 0.60
N SER A 76 19.33 0.18 1.63
CA SER A 76 20.69 0.22 2.16
C SER A 76 20.71 0.08 3.69
N GLN A 77 21.87 -0.25 4.25
CA GLN A 77 22.12 -0.25 5.68
C GLN A 77 22.69 1.13 6.08
N GLU A 78 22.13 1.73 7.12
CA GLU A 78 22.64 2.96 7.74
C GLU A 78 22.71 2.78 9.26
N GLY A 79 23.92 2.53 9.79
CA GLY A 79 24.09 2.11 11.18
C GLY A 79 23.33 0.81 11.46
N ASP A 80 22.51 0.80 12.50
CA ASP A 80 21.66 -0.34 12.87
C ASP A 80 20.30 -0.35 12.16
N SER A 81 20.05 0.59 11.27
CA SER A 81 18.78 0.75 10.57
C SER A 81 18.91 0.37 9.09
N LEU A 82 17.80 -0.09 8.51
CA LEU A 82 17.65 -0.15 7.07
C LEU A 82 17.13 1.21 6.59
N HIS A 83 17.63 1.69 5.45
CA HIS A 83 17.11 2.89 4.80
C HIS A 83 16.49 2.51 3.46
N ALA A 84 15.19 2.75 3.34
CA ALA A 84 14.43 2.54 2.11
C ALA A 84 14.06 3.89 1.48
N THR A 85 14.61 4.15 0.30
CA THR A 85 14.18 5.27 -0.56
C THR A 85 13.56 4.67 -1.81
N THR A 86 12.27 4.93 -2.04
CA THR A 86 11.56 4.32 -3.18
C THR A 86 11.20 5.36 -4.25
N GLY A 87 11.38 4.97 -5.50
CA GLY A 87 10.69 5.58 -6.63
C GLY A 87 9.37 4.84 -6.84
N PRO A 88 9.40 3.57 -7.32
CA PRO A 88 8.20 2.71 -7.41
C PRO A 88 7.81 2.14 -6.05
N ALA A 89 6.59 1.65 -5.96
CA ALA A 89 6.12 0.83 -4.85
C ALA A 89 6.81 -0.53 -4.86
N VAL A 90 7.29 -0.99 -3.69
CA VAL A 90 8.20 -2.14 -3.58
C VAL A 90 7.97 -2.94 -2.30
N ALA A 91 8.18 -4.25 -2.39
CA ALA A 91 8.33 -5.14 -1.25
C ALA A 91 9.79 -5.59 -1.13
N TYR A 92 10.32 -5.64 0.11
CA TYR A 92 11.65 -6.14 0.42
C TYR A 92 11.58 -7.27 1.43
N TRP A 93 12.40 -8.31 1.26
CA TRP A 93 12.49 -9.44 2.20
C TRP A 93 13.89 -10.01 2.24
N MET A 94 14.22 -10.64 3.35
CA MET A 94 15.50 -11.33 3.52
C MET A 94 15.38 -12.80 3.09
N ASN A 95 16.42 -13.35 2.50
CA ASN A 95 16.51 -14.78 2.17
C ASN A 95 16.23 -15.63 3.40
N GLY A 96 15.32 -16.58 3.29
CA GLY A 96 14.96 -17.47 4.40
C GLY A 96 14.07 -16.85 5.48
N ALA A 97 13.66 -15.59 5.35
CA ALA A 97 12.70 -14.96 6.25
C ALA A 97 11.31 -15.56 6.04
N ASN A 98 11.02 -16.67 6.71
CA ASN A 98 9.73 -17.38 6.66
C ASN A 98 9.10 -17.47 8.05
N ALA A 99 7.78 -17.38 8.08
CA ALA A 99 6.97 -17.58 9.28
C ALA A 99 5.87 -18.60 9.00
N SER A 100 5.46 -19.34 10.01
CA SER A 100 4.38 -20.33 9.91
C SER A 100 3.69 -20.56 11.26
N GLY A 101 2.41 -20.92 11.22
CA GLY A 101 1.58 -21.11 12.39
C GLY A 101 1.20 -19.79 13.05
N ASP A 102 1.30 -19.70 14.37
CA ASP A 102 1.04 -18.46 15.10
C ASP A 102 2.36 -17.69 15.28
N TYR A 103 2.35 -16.43 14.88
CA TYR A 103 3.54 -15.58 14.90
C TYR A 103 3.19 -14.10 14.80
N THR A 104 4.15 -13.25 15.15
CA THR A 104 4.07 -11.79 14.98
C THR A 104 5.30 -11.28 14.24
N VAL A 105 5.08 -10.54 13.14
CA VAL A 105 6.10 -9.78 12.41
C VAL A 105 5.94 -8.31 12.74
N LYS A 106 7.01 -7.64 13.16
CA LYS A 106 6.98 -6.22 13.52
C LYS A 106 8.25 -5.47 13.12
N ALA A 107 8.10 -4.16 12.92
CA ALA A 107 9.20 -3.22 12.71
C ALA A 107 8.80 -1.81 13.16
N THR A 108 9.80 -0.98 13.46
CA THR A 108 9.65 0.45 13.68
C THR A 108 10.05 1.19 12.41
N PHE A 109 9.18 2.08 11.96
CA PHE A 109 9.38 2.93 10.79
C PHE A 109 9.53 4.37 11.25
N TYR A 110 10.59 5.01 10.82
CA TYR A 110 10.85 6.43 11.04
C TYR A 110 10.94 7.14 9.69
N GLU A 111 9.95 7.97 9.41
CA GLU A 111 9.93 8.87 8.26
C GLU A 111 10.47 10.24 8.72
N PRO A 112 11.73 10.60 8.37
CA PRO A 112 12.38 11.79 8.91
C PRO A 112 11.77 13.09 8.38
N LYS A 113 11.19 13.04 7.18
CA LYS A 113 10.61 14.20 6.50
C LYS A 113 9.31 13.81 5.81
N TYR A 114 8.21 13.79 6.57
CA TYR A 114 6.89 13.45 6.07
C TYR A 114 6.52 14.22 4.80
N MET A 115 6.10 13.46 3.76
CA MET A 115 5.75 14.00 2.44
C MET A 115 6.89 14.78 1.74
N ASN A 116 8.15 14.47 2.01
CA ASN A 116 9.28 15.14 1.36
C ASN A 116 9.33 14.93 -0.15
N LEU A 117 8.99 13.71 -0.60
CA LEU A 117 9.02 13.28 -1.99
C LEU A 117 7.65 13.30 -2.68
N ASN A 118 6.59 13.69 -1.98
CA ASN A 118 5.19 13.55 -2.40
C ASN A 118 4.38 14.81 -2.20
N THR A 119 3.27 14.94 -2.96
CA THR A 119 2.22 15.95 -2.74
C THR A 119 1.11 15.43 -1.83
N HIS A 120 1.05 14.11 -1.58
CA HIS A 120 0.08 13.45 -0.69
C HIS A 120 0.77 12.32 0.10
N PRO A 121 0.18 11.86 1.21
CA PRO A 121 0.76 10.82 2.06
C PRO A 121 0.92 9.48 1.36
N HIS A 122 2.03 8.80 1.59
CA HIS A 122 2.29 7.45 1.11
C HIS A 122 2.57 6.51 2.29
N PRO A 123 2.04 5.26 2.28
CA PRO A 123 2.16 4.35 3.39
C PRO A 123 3.40 3.46 3.29
N TYR A 124 3.83 2.99 4.45
CA TYR A 124 4.88 1.99 4.64
C TYR A 124 4.50 1.04 5.78
N GLY A 125 5.02 -0.18 5.77
CA GLY A 125 4.69 -1.17 6.77
C GLY A 125 5.34 -2.53 6.56
N VAL A 126 4.76 -3.55 7.20
CA VAL A 126 5.21 -4.94 7.12
C VAL A 126 4.25 -5.79 6.30
N PHE A 127 4.77 -6.86 5.71
CA PHE A 127 3.95 -7.89 5.06
C PHE A 127 4.21 -9.29 5.61
N ILE A 128 3.23 -10.16 5.46
CA ILE A 128 3.25 -11.60 5.80
C ILE A 128 2.60 -12.43 4.70
N GLY A 129 2.69 -13.75 4.82
CA GLY A 129 2.06 -14.68 3.88
C GLY A 129 2.59 -14.55 2.47
N GLY A 130 3.88 -14.19 2.33
CA GLY A 130 4.55 -14.08 1.05
C GLY A 130 4.77 -15.46 0.44
N ASN A 131 3.97 -15.81 -0.57
CA ASN A 131 4.13 -17.03 -1.34
C ASN A 131 4.49 -16.68 -2.78
N ASP A 132 5.36 -17.45 -3.39
CA ASP A 132 5.86 -17.26 -4.76
C ASP A 132 6.43 -15.85 -5.02
N MET A 133 7.06 -15.28 -4.00
CA MET A 133 7.64 -13.94 -4.08
C MET A 133 8.65 -13.84 -5.22
N GLY A 134 8.60 -12.74 -5.97
CA GLY A 134 9.44 -12.54 -7.15
C GLY A 134 8.88 -13.17 -8.43
N THR A 135 7.64 -13.65 -8.42
CA THR A 135 6.97 -14.22 -9.59
C THR A 135 5.63 -13.53 -9.87
N PRO A 136 5.04 -13.70 -11.08
CA PRO A 136 3.70 -13.18 -11.36
C PRO A 136 2.60 -13.75 -10.45
N ASP A 137 2.83 -14.90 -9.84
CA ASP A 137 1.86 -15.61 -8.97
C ASP A 137 2.02 -15.27 -7.49
N GLN A 138 2.82 -14.27 -7.17
CA GLN A 138 3.08 -13.88 -5.78
C GLN A 138 1.82 -13.46 -5.04
N THR A 139 1.75 -13.85 -3.78
CA THR A 139 0.70 -13.40 -2.86
C THR A 139 1.33 -12.90 -1.57
N HIS A 140 0.80 -11.83 -0.99
CA HIS A 140 1.14 -11.37 0.37
C HIS A 140 0.10 -10.40 0.91
N LEU A 141 0.00 -10.30 2.23
CA LEU A 141 -0.82 -9.32 2.95
C LEU A 141 0.09 -8.32 3.64
N TYR A 142 -0.25 -7.03 3.59
CA TYR A 142 0.49 -6.01 4.31
C TYR A 142 -0.42 -5.07 5.12
N CYS A 143 0.09 -4.65 6.28
CA CYS A 143 -0.43 -3.55 7.07
C CYS A 143 0.55 -2.39 6.97
N ALA A 144 0.06 -1.21 6.62
CA ALA A 144 0.88 -0.03 6.40
C ALA A 144 0.21 1.24 6.94
N ALA A 145 1.02 2.11 7.53
CA ALA A 145 0.58 3.39 8.07
C ALA A 145 1.02 4.56 7.19
N TYR A 146 0.20 5.60 7.21
CA TYR A 146 0.53 6.92 6.67
C TYR A 146 0.94 7.85 7.82
N GLY A 147 1.82 8.81 7.55
CA GLY A 147 2.16 9.85 8.52
C GLY A 147 1.04 10.88 8.79
N ASN A 148 -0.20 10.63 8.39
CA ASN A 148 -1.37 11.49 8.61
C ASN A 148 -2.44 10.90 9.51
N GLY A 149 -2.14 9.82 10.26
CA GLY A 149 -3.10 9.20 11.17
C GLY A 149 -4.01 8.17 10.52
N LYS A 150 -3.68 7.71 9.30
CA LYS A 150 -4.44 6.67 8.59
C LYS A 150 -3.59 5.41 8.40
N PHE A 151 -4.27 4.30 8.18
CA PHE A 151 -3.64 3.02 7.85
C PHE A 151 -4.41 2.28 6.74
N ILE A 152 -3.75 1.31 6.15
CA ILE A 152 -4.34 0.38 5.19
C ILE A 152 -3.94 -1.06 5.52
N VAL A 153 -4.85 -2.00 5.23
CA VAL A 153 -4.56 -3.42 5.12
C VAL A 153 -4.93 -3.86 3.71
N ARG A 154 -3.94 -4.31 2.96
CA ARG A 154 -4.08 -4.69 1.54
C ARG A 154 -3.19 -5.88 1.23
N GLY A 155 -3.36 -6.43 0.05
CA GLY A 155 -2.51 -7.52 -0.40
C GLY A 155 -2.50 -7.69 -1.91
N PHE A 156 -1.64 -8.60 -2.30
CA PHE A 156 -1.55 -9.15 -3.65
C PHE A 156 -1.99 -10.60 -3.63
N GLY A 157 -2.74 -10.97 -4.63
CA GLY A 157 -3.18 -12.29 -5.00
C GLY A 157 -3.22 -12.36 -6.52
N PRO A 158 -4.09 -13.17 -7.14
CA PRO A 158 -4.33 -13.12 -8.57
C PRO A 158 -4.68 -11.71 -9.07
N ALA A 159 -5.24 -10.88 -8.19
CA ALA A 159 -5.39 -9.44 -8.35
C ALA A 159 -5.12 -8.73 -7.01
N PRO A 160 -4.69 -7.46 -7.03
CA PRO A 160 -4.55 -6.67 -5.80
C PRO A 160 -5.89 -6.57 -5.06
N PHE A 161 -5.87 -6.75 -3.73
CA PHE A 161 -7.08 -6.69 -2.91
C PHE A 161 -6.95 -5.73 -1.72
N LYS A 162 -8.08 -5.29 -1.19
CA LYS A 162 -8.19 -4.36 -0.07
C LYS A 162 -9.04 -5.00 1.02
N MET A 163 -8.60 -4.85 2.27
CA MET A 163 -9.32 -5.34 3.44
C MET A 163 -10.04 -4.22 4.18
N ASN A 164 -9.60 -2.98 3.99
CA ASN A 164 -10.23 -1.78 4.56
C ASN A 164 -10.39 -0.66 3.51
N GLY A 165 -10.88 0.50 3.92
CA GLY A 165 -11.33 1.58 3.06
C GLY A 165 -10.38 1.99 1.93
N PHE A 166 -10.96 2.45 0.81
CA PHE A 166 -10.21 2.80 -0.41
C PHE A 166 -9.09 3.82 -0.17
N LEU A 167 -9.34 4.84 0.66
CA LEU A 167 -8.40 5.91 1.00
C LEU A 167 -7.69 5.68 2.34
N GLY A 168 -7.76 4.44 2.88
CA GLY A 168 -7.33 4.12 4.23
C GLY A 168 -8.34 4.57 5.28
N GLU A 169 -8.17 4.06 6.49
CA GLU A 169 -9.00 4.38 7.67
C GLU A 169 -8.20 5.21 8.65
N ALA A 170 -8.86 6.17 9.28
CA ALA A 170 -8.26 6.94 10.37
C ALA A 170 -8.34 6.13 11.67
N ASN A 171 -7.27 6.18 12.46
CA ASN A 171 -7.23 5.59 13.78
C ASN A 171 -6.30 6.41 14.68
N ASP A 172 -6.72 6.67 15.91
CA ASP A 172 -5.97 7.52 16.84
C ASP A 172 -4.64 6.89 17.29
N ALA A 173 -4.49 5.56 17.17
CA ALA A 173 -3.22 4.88 17.40
C ALA A 173 -2.16 5.18 16.34
N VAL A 174 -2.56 5.64 15.14
CA VAL A 174 -1.61 5.99 14.07
C VAL A 174 -1.11 7.42 14.28
N HIS A 175 0.18 7.55 14.51
CA HIS A 175 0.77 8.87 14.74
C HIS A 175 0.66 9.78 13.52
N LYS A 176 0.54 11.08 13.77
CA LYS A 176 0.50 12.13 12.76
C LYS A 176 1.78 12.94 12.85
N ALA A 177 2.42 13.17 11.70
CA ALA A 177 3.46 14.19 11.62
C ALA A 177 2.87 15.56 11.98
N ALA A 178 3.64 16.41 12.65
CA ALA A 178 3.19 17.76 13.02
C ALA A 178 2.93 18.64 11.78
N GLY A 179 3.47 18.26 10.62
CA GLY A 179 3.28 18.94 9.34
C GLY A 179 4.18 18.33 8.27
N ARG A 180 4.06 18.83 7.05
CA ARG A 180 4.94 18.44 5.95
C ARG A 180 6.41 18.72 6.31
N GLY A 181 7.29 17.76 6.01
CA GLY A 181 8.72 17.87 6.32
C GLY A 181 9.06 17.59 7.78
N GLN A 182 8.08 17.32 8.65
CA GLN A 182 8.29 16.95 10.04
C GLN A 182 8.39 15.44 10.20
N PRO A 183 9.14 14.94 11.20
CA PRO A 183 9.30 13.50 11.40
C PRO A 183 8.03 12.83 11.94
N VAL A 184 7.90 11.54 11.66
CA VAL A 184 6.89 10.67 12.28
C VAL A 184 7.44 9.27 12.44
N THR A 185 7.09 8.61 13.54
CA THR A 185 7.48 7.22 13.83
C THR A 185 6.22 6.36 14.00
N GLN A 186 6.25 5.14 13.45
CA GLN A 186 5.20 4.13 13.61
C GLN A 186 5.84 2.79 14.00
N ASN A 187 5.28 2.12 15.00
CA ASN A 187 5.55 0.71 15.26
C ASN A 187 4.43 -0.11 14.62
N ILE A 188 4.74 -0.95 13.63
CA ILE A 188 3.73 -1.68 12.87
C ILE A 188 3.97 -3.17 13.04
N ALA A 189 2.91 -3.91 13.34
CA ALA A 189 2.93 -5.35 13.47
C ALA A 189 1.78 -6.01 12.72
N LEU A 190 2.05 -7.19 12.15
CA LEU A 190 1.07 -8.16 11.68
C LEU A 190 1.25 -9.46 12.43
N SER A 191 0.18 -9.95 13.05
CA SER A 191 0.16 -11.20 13.80
C SER A 191 -0.80 -12.19 13.17
N VAL A 192 -0.43 -13.47 13.21
CA VAL A 192 -1.33 -14.59 12.95
C VAL A 192 -1.52 -15.30 14.29
N LYS A 193 -2.76 -15.40 14.77
CA LYS A 193 -3.12 -16.01 16.04
C LYS A 193 -4.36 -16.88 15.87
N GLY A 194 -4.18 -18.19 15.84
CA GLY A 194 -5.26 -19.13 15.58
C GLY A 194 -5.98 -18.81 14.26
N ASN A 195 -7.23 -18.40 14.36
CA ASN A 195 -8.06 -18.07 13.19
C ASN A 195 -8.05 -16.58 12.81
N LYS A 196 -7.24 -15.75 13.45
CA LYS A 196 -7.20 -14.31 13.22
C LYS A 196 -5.88 -13.86 12.60
N VAL A 197 -5.97 -12.81 11.80
CA VAL A 197 -4.84 -12.01 11.36
C VAL A 197 -5.08 -10.58 11.82
N GLU A 198 -4.17 -10.07 12.66
CA GLU A 198 -4.30 -8.79 13.34
C GLU A 198 -3.26 -7.81 12.85
N CYS A 199 -3.67 -6.59 12.52
CA CYS A 199 -2.78 -5.46 12.29
C CYS A 199 -2.77 -4.60 13.55
N SER A 200 -1.59 -4.36 14.12
CA SER A 200 -1.39 -3.45 15.26
C SER A 200 -0.46 -2.32 14.88
N ILE A 201 -0.81 -1.11 15.30
CA ILE A 201 0.02 0.08 15.10
C ILE A 201 0.20 0.78 16.45
N ASN A 202 1.45 1.07 16.79
CA ASN A 202 1.84 1.71 18.06
C ASN A 202 1.26 1.00 19.30
N GLY A 203 1.21 -0.34 19.26
CA GLY A 203 0.73 -1.18 20.36
C GLY A 203 -0.78 -1.39 20.42
N THR A 204 -1.55 -0.79 19.52
CA THR A 204 -3.02 -0.94 19.46
C THR A 204 -3.42 -1.76 18.23
N GLU A 205 -4.30 -2.74 18.41
CA GLU A 205 -4.96 -3.44 17.30
C GLU A 205 -5.86 -2.46 16.55
N VAL A 206 -5.56 -2.22 15.28
CA VAL A 206 -6.32 -1.29 14.41
C VAL A 206 -7.22 -2.03 13.42
N ALA A 207 -6.95 -3.31 13.17
CA ALA A 207 -7.80 -4.18 12.35
C ALA A 207 -7.55 -5.65 12.67
N SER A 208 -8.60 -6.46 12.57
CA SER A 208 -8.57 -7.92 12.74
C SER A 208 -9.47 -8.59 11.71
N TYR A 209 -9.00 -9.67 11.11
CA TYR A 209 -9.70 -10.41 10.06
C TYR A 209 -9.68 -11.90 10.34
N ASP A 210 -10.76 -12.59 10.00
CA ASP A 210 -10.75 -14.05 9.98
C ASP A 210 -9.80 -14.55 8.89
N LYS A 211 -8.94 -15.49 9.23
CA LYS A 211 -7.98 -16.13 8.30
C LYS A 211 -8.69 -16.67 7.05
N ALA A 212 -9.91 -17.23 7.23
CA ALA A 212 -10.72 -17.72 6.13
C ALA A 212 -11.17 -16.64 5.11
N LEU A 213 -11.20 -15.37 5.52
CA LEU A 213 -11.48 -14.24 4.61
C LEU A 213 -10.25 -13.83 3.80
N LEU A 214 -9.06 -14.22 4.23
CA LEU A 214 -7.78 -13.89 3.62
C LEU A 214 -7.25 -15.01 2.75
N VAL A 215 -7.32 -16.27 3.22
CA VAL A 215 -6.85 -17.45 2.50
C VAL A 215 -7.96 -17.97 1.61
N THR A 216 -8.04 -17.45 0.40
CA THR A 216 -9.05 -17.79 -0.61
C THR A 216 -8.41 -17.82 -1.98
N GLY A 217 -9.04 -18.43 -2.98
CA GLY A 217 -8.55 -18.48 -4.37
C GLY A 217 -8.38 -17.09 -5.04
N GLY A 218 -8.92 -16.03 -4.45
CA GLY A 218 -8.80 -14.66 -4.96
C GLY A 218 -7.83 -13.76 -4.19
N LYS A 219 -7.21 -14.27 -3.11
CA LYS A 219 -6.33 -13.50 -2.24
C LYS A 219 -5.03 -14.27 -1.91
N LEU A 220 -4.81 -14.61 -0.64
CA LEU A 220 -3.61 -15.32 -0.20
C LEU A 220 -3.68 -16.82 -0.49
N LYS A 221 -2.54 -17.42 -0.82
CA LYS A 221 -2.36 -18.87 -0.83
C LYS A 221 -2.30 -19.43 0.60
N SER A 222 -1.62 -18.73 1.49
CA SER A 222 -1.47 -19.06 2.91
C SER A 222 -1.13 -17.79 3.70
N THR A 223 -1.35 -17.83 5.03
CA THR A 223 -0.74 -16.88 5.96
C THR A 223 0.69 -17.24 6.30
N ASP A 224 1.10 -18.51 6.09
CA ASP A 224 2.48 -18.95 6.19
C ASP A 224 3.27 -18.52 4.95
N GLY A 225 4.56 -18.27 5.12
CA GLY A 225 5.43 -17.90 4.01
C GLY A 225 6.41 -16.79 4.37
N THR A 226 6.93 -16.13 3.36
CA THR A 226 7.88 -15.03 3.50
C THR A 226 7.23 -13.82 4.18
N TYR A 227 8.01 -13.15 5.03
CA TYR A 227 7.64 -11.87 5.61
C TYR A 227 8.70 -10.80 5.28
N GLY A 228 8.30 -9.54 5.38
CA GLY A 228 9.21 -8.44 5.08
C GLY A 228 8.58 -7.06 5.19
N LEU A 229 9.15 -6.13 4.43
CA LEU A 229 8.83 -4.70 4.43
C LEU A 229 8.07 -4.31 3.17
N ARG A 230 7.13 -3.40 3.32
CA ARG A 230 6.33 -2.88 2.22
C ARG A 230 6.36 -1.35 2.20
N PHE A 231 6.64 -0.77 1.02
CA PHE A 231 6.65 0.67 0.81
C PHE A 231 5.80 1.03 -0.41
N ALA A 232 5.05 2.12 -0.30
CA ALA A 232 4.45 2.76 -1.46
C ALA A 232 5.54 3.48 -2.29
N HIS A 233 5.15 4.04 -3.43
CA HIS A 233 6.06 4.82 -4.25
C HIS A 233 6.48 6.13 -3.56
N ASN A 234 7.65 6.65 -3.94
CA ASN A 234 8.21 7.92 -3.45
C ASN A 234 8.25 8.04 -1.91
N THR A 235 8.65 6.98 -1.20
CA THR A 235 8.87 7.01 0.26
C THR A 235 10.34 7.13 0.60
N ASP A 236 10.66 7.72 1.75
CA ASP A 236 12.00 7.89 2.30
C ASP A 236 11.93 7.61 3.80
N VAL A 237 12.29 6.37 4.21
CA VAL A 237 11.95 5.83 5.54
C VAL A 237 13.09 4.98 6.07
N MET A 238 13.45 5.20 7.34
CA MET A 238 14.33 4.33 8.12
C MET A 238 13.51 3.23 8.78
N VAL A 239 14.03 2.00 8.79
CA VAL A 239 13.39 0.84 9.43
C VAL A 239 14.33 0.23 10.47
N ILE A 240 13.81 0.03 11.65
CA ILE A 240 14.55 -0.49 12.80
C ILE A 240 13.86 -1.77 13.30
N GLY A 241 14.65 -2.82 13.53
CA GLY A 241 14.23 -4.00 14.26
C GLY A 241 13.13 -4.82 13.57
N LEU A 242 13.24 -5.08 12.25
CA LEU A 242 12.39 -6.09 11.62
C LEU A 242 12.62 -7.44 12.30
N THR A 243 11.62 -7.92 13.01
CA THR A 243 11.66 -9.17 13.75
C THR A 243 10.42 -10.00 13.50
N MET A 244 10.58 -11.31 13.64
CA MET A 244 9.50 -12.28 13.73
C MET A 244 9.64 -13.07 15.03
N THR A 245 8.56 -13.15 15.78
CA THR A 245 8.47 -13.98 16.99
C THR A 245 7.36 -15.01 16.81
N LYS A 246 7.57 -16.23 17.28
CA LYS A 246 6.51 -17.22 17.42
C LYS A 246 5.78 -16.96 18.73
N ASP A 247 4.45 -17.06 18.70
CA ASP A 247 3.58 -16.93 19.87
C ASP A 247 3.35 -18.31 20.52
#